data_40029fc709c89a57b65124edfce62249
#
_entry.id   40029fc709c89a57b65124edfce62249
#
_cell.length_a   1.000
_cell.length_b   1.000
_cell.length_c   1.000
_cell.angle_alpha   90.00
_cell.angle_beta   90.00
_cell.angle_gamma   90.00
#
_symmetry.space_group_name_H-M   'P 1'
#
loop_
_entity.id
_entity.type
_entity.pdbx_description
1 polymer ?
#
loop_
_entity_poly.entity_id
_entity_poly.type
_entity_poly.pdbx_seq_one_letter_code
_entity_poly.pdbx_strand_id
1 'polypeptide(L)'
;MSFTLMDMGSENFEFNANVWHWKTTLEVIKSFDIVSEGKLRQMSYNATGVKVEKEEAHEIGTRIRDEILPKLGPDKRIFADLSITDKPDDGTFYKDDDEQWKNYSASYEWLKDFSDFCLRSKGFQVF
;
A
#
# COMPACT_ATOMS: atom_id res chain seq x y z
N MET A 1 10.25 10.15 5.10
CA MET A 1 8.82 10.42 5.26
C MET A 1 8.06 9.12 5.42
N SER A 2 7.14 9.05 6.36
CA SER A 2 6.41 7.82 6.64
C SER A 2 4.94 8.12 6.92
N PHE A 3 4.11 7.08 6.83
CA PHE A 3 2.69 7.13 7.10
C PHE A 3 2.36 6.16 8.23
N THR A 4 1.44 6.55 9.09
CA THR A 4 0.92 5.68 10.13
C THR A 4 -0.54 5.40 9.85
N LEU A 5 -0.89 4.13 9.71
CA LEU A 5 -2.27 3.68 9.53
C LEU A 5 -2.77 3.19 10.88
N MET A 6 -3.66 3.96 11.49
CA MET A 6 -4.17 3.66 12.83
C MET A 6 -5.55 3.04 12.75
N ASP A 7 -5.69 1.84 13.33
CA ASP A 7 -6.97 1.16 13.37
C ASP A 7 -8.01 1.96 14.16
N MET A 8 -9.22 2.06 13.63
CA MET A 8 -10.29 2.81 14.26
C MET A 8 -10.94 2.07 15.43
N GLY A 9 -10.69 0.77 15.54
CA GLY A 9 -11.24 -0.04 16.64
C GLY A 9 -10.29 -0.28 17.79
N SER A 10 -8.99 0.02 17.63
CA SER A 10 -7.98 -0.21 18.67
C SER A 10 -6.81 0.76 18.50
N GLU A 11 -6.52 1.53 19.55
CA GLU A 11 -5.41 2.50 19.53
C GLU A 11 -4.03 1.83 19.44
N ASN A 12 -3.93 0.56 19.81
CA ASN A 12 -2.67 -0.16 19.82
C ASN A 12 -2.40 -0.96 18.54
N PHE A 13 -3.30 -0.90 17.57
CA PHE A 13 -3.17 -1.62 16.33
C PHE A 13 -2.90 -0.63 15.19
N GLU A 14 -1.65 -0.58 14.76
CA GLU A 14 -1.24 0.35 13.71
C GLU A 14 -0.30 -0.34 12.72
N PHE A 15 -0.16 0.27 11.55
CA PHE A 15 0.75 -0.20 10.50
C PHE A 15 1.56 0.99 10.01
N ASN A 16 2.88 0.87 10.03
CA ASN A 16 3.77 1.93 9.56
C ASN A 16 4.20 1.65 8.12
N ALA A 17 4.04 2.65 7.27
CA ALA A 17 4.36 2.55 5.86
C ALA A 17 5.31 3.67 5.46
N ASN A 18 6.43 3.33 4.81
CA ASN A 18 7.28 4.36 4.24
C ASN A 18 6.72 4.84 2.90
N VAL A 19 7.14 6.01 2.46
CA VAL A 19 6.58 6.64 1.26
C VAL A 19 6.86 5.81 -0.01
N TRP A 20 7.97 5.08 -0.04
CA TRP A 20 8.37 4.30 -1.22
C TRP A 20 7.43 3.12 -1.47
N HIS A 21 7.06 2.42 -0.41
CA HIS A 21 6.09 1.32 -0.48
C HIS A 21 4.66 1.84 -0.58
N TRP A 22 4.35 2.91 0.16
CA TRP A 22 2.98 3.43 0.24
C TRP A 22 2.50 3.97 -1.10
N LYS A 23 3.35 4.69 -1.82
CA LYS A 23 2.98 5.24 -3.13
C LYS A 23 2.59 4.12 -4.11
N THR A 24 3.37 3.05 -4.16
CA THR A 24 3.04 1.88 -4.99
C THR A 24 1.74 1.24 -4.54
N THR A 25 1.55 1.11 -3.23
CA THR A 25 0.33 0.52 -2.67
C THR A 25 -0.91 1.34 -3.05
N LEU A 26 -0.81 2.66 -3.06
CA LEU A 26 -1.92 3.52 -3.49
C LEU A 26 -2.28 3.28 -4.95
N GLU A 27 -1.30 3.04 -5.82
CA GLU A 27 -1.56 2.70 -7.22
C GLU A 27 -2.28 1.36 -7.34
N VAL A 28 -1.90 0.38 -6.52
CA VAL A 28 -2.58 -0.91 -6.45
C VAL A 28 -4.04 -0.72 -6.00
N ILE A 29 -4.26 0.06 -4.95
CA ILE A 29 -5.61 0.34 -4.44
C ILE A 29 -6.44 1.07 -5.51
N LYS A 30 -5.83 2.02 -6.21
CA LYS A 30 -6.50 2.76 -7.28
C LYS A 30 -6.97 1.83 -8.40
N SER A 31 -6.18 0.81 -8.71
CA SER A 31 -6.53 -0.16 -9.76
C SER A 31 -7.76 -1.00 -9.41
N PHE A 32 -8.08 -1.12 -8.13
CA PHE A 32 -9.25 -1.88 -7.67
C PHE A 32 -10.56 -1.08 -7.74
N ASP A 33 -10.48 0.24 -7.81
CA ASP A 33 -11.65 1.12 -7.83
C ASP A 33 -12.58 0.94 -6.60
N ILE A 34 -11.98 0.75 -5.43
CA ILE A 34 -12.71 0.56 -4.17
C ILE A 34 -12.98 1.88 -3.47
N VAL A 35 -11.97 2.78 -3.44
CA VAL A 35 -12.08 4.09 -2.77
C VAL A 35 -12.15 5.21 -3.79
N SER A 36 -12.79 6.31 -3.44
CA SER A 36 -12.93 7.47 -4.32
C SER A 36 -11.58 8.14 -4.61
N GLU A 37 -11.49 8.85 -5.73
CA GLU A 37 -10.27 9.60 -6.07
C GLU A 37 -9.92 10.63 -5.02
N GLY A 38 -10.93 11.30 -4.45
CA GLY A 38 -10.71 12.27 -3.38
C GLY A 38 -10.11 11.64 -2.14
N LYS A 39 -10.61 10.47 -1.76
CA LYS A 39 -10.06 9.72 -0.62
C LYS A 39 -8.63 9.25 -0.90
N LEU A 40 -8.35 8.71 -2.10
CA LEU A 40 -7.00 8.32 -2.50
C LEU A 40 -6.03 9.49 -2.43
N ARG A 41 -6.46 10.67 -2.87
CA ARG A 41 -5.62 11.87 -2.80
C ARG A 41 -5.27 12.20 -1.36
N GLN A 42 -6.24 12.12 -0.44
CA GLN A 42 -5.98 12.37 0.97
C GLN A 42 -5.07 11.32 1.59
N MET A 43 -5.20 10.05 1.17
CA MET A 43 -4.33 8.98 1.62
C MET A 43 -2.88 9.17 1.20
N SER A 44 -2.62 9.96 0.17
CA SER A 44 -1.26 10.24 -0.32
C SER A 44 -0.56 11.36 0.46
N TYR A 45 -1.27 12.05 1.36
CA TYR A 45 -0.72 13.11 2.20
C TYR A 45 -0.65 12.67 3.65
N ASN A 46 0.40 13.12 4.35
CA ASN A 46 0.56 12.86 5.77
C ASN A 46 -0.45 13.63 6.61
N ALA A 47 -0.86 13.04 7.73
CA ALA A 47 -1.62 13.70 8.79
C ALA A 47 -2.99 14.24 8.36
N THR A 48 -3.60 13.70 7.30
CA THR A 48 -4.95 14.08 6.90
C THR A 48 -6.01 13.48 7.80
N GLY A 49 -5.69 12.32 8.42
CA GLY A 49 -6.66 11.58 9.22
C GLY A 49 -7.79 10.98 8.39
N VAL A 50 -7.61 10.86 7.08
CA VAL A 50 -8.65 10.31 6.21
C VAL A 50 -9.02 8.91 6.65
N LYS A 51 -10.32 8.62 6.65
CA LYS A 51 -10.85 7.34 7.12
C LYS A 51 -11.06 6.37 5.96
N VAL A 52 -10.47 5.18 6.09
CA VAL A 52 -10.75 4.04 5.23
C VAL A 52 -11.68 3.14 6.05
N GLU A 53 -12.92 3.01 5.61
CA GLU A 53 -13.93 2.28 6.36
C GLU A 53 -13.62 0.78 6.40
N LYS A 54 -14.22 0.08 7.37
CA LYS A 54 -13.99 -1.35 7.58
C LYS A 54 -14.22 -2.16 6.30
N GLU A 55 -15.30 -1.88 5.60
CA GLU A 55 -15.66 -2.58 4.36
C GLU A 55 -14.63 -2.32 3.27
N GLU A 56 -14.17 -1.07 3.14
CA GLU A 56 -13.13 -0.71 2.19
C GLU A 56 -11.82 -1.42 2.52
N ALA A 57 -11.43 -1.40 3.80
CA ALA A 57 -10.19 -2.04 4.24
C ALA A 57 -10.22 -3.55 3.97
N HIS A 58 -11.32 -4.21 4.30
CA HIS A 58 -11.48 -5.65 4.05
C HIS A 58 -11.42 -5.99 2.58
N GLU A 59 -12.04 -5.19 1.73
CA GLU A 59 -12.00 -5.40 0.29
C GLU A 59 -10.59 -5.21 -0.27
N ILE A 60 -9.88 -4.16 0.17
CA ILE A 60 -8.50 -3.93 -0.22
C ILE A 60 -7.64 -5.13 0.15
N GLY A 61 -7.74 -5.58 1.40
CA GLY A 61 -6.97 -6.73 1.88
C GLY A 61 -7.26 -8.00 1.10
N THR A 62 -8.54 -8.28 0.85
CA THR A 62 -8.96 -9.45 0.09
C THR A 62 -8.43 -9.40 -1.35
N ARG A 63 -8.54 -8.25 -2.01
CA ARG A 63 -8.09 -8.10 -3.39
C ARG A 63 -6.57 -8.24 -3.52
N ILE A 64 -5.80 -7.70 -2.56
CA ILE A 64 -4.35 -7.87 -2.55
C ILE A 64 -4.01 -9.35 -2.37
N ARG A 65 -4.61 -10.01 -1.40
CA ARG A 65 -4.36 -11.43 -1.12
C ARG A 65 -4.71 -12.34 -2.30
N ASP A 66 -5.84 -12.09 -2.94
CA ASP A 66 -6.38 -13.02 -3.95
C ASP A 66 -5.96 -12.68 -5.38
N GLU A 67 -5.64 -11.42 -5.68
CA GLU A 67 -5.34 -10.98 -7.04
C GLU A 67 -3.89 -10.50 -7.24
N ILE A 68 -3.27 -9.90 -6.23
CA ILE A 68 -1.92 -9.35 -6.37
C ILE A 68 -0.85 -10.35 -5.92
N LEU A 69 -0.99 -10.90 -4.72
CA LEU A 69 0.02 -11.82 -4.18
C LEU A 69 0.25 -13.05 -5.05
N PRO A 70 -0.81 -13.71 -5.62
CA PRO A 70 -0.58 -14.86 -6.50
C PRO A 70 0.17 -14.51 -7.79
N LYS A 71 -0.01 -13.30 -8.31
CA LYS A 71 0.70 -12.84 -9.51
C LYS A 71 2.13 -12.45 -9.20
N LEU A 72 2.32 -11.82 -8.04
CA LEU A 72 3.63 -11.29 -7.64
C LEU A 72 4.63 -12.40 -7.31
N GLY A 73 4.22 -13.33 -6.45
CA GLY A 73 5.10 -14.40 -5.99
C GLY A 73 6.08 -13.95 -4.90
N PRO A 74 6.58 -14.92 -4.08
CA PRO A 74 7.26 -14.59 -2.81
C PRO A 74 8.50 -13.73 -2.91
N ASP A 75 9.30 -13.82 -3.95
CA ASP A 75 10.58 -13.13 -4.03
C ASP A 75 10.56 -11.94 -5.00
N LYS A 76 9.38 -11.43 -5.30
CA LYS A 76 9.23 -10.36 -6.28
C LYS A 76 8.65 -9.11 -5.65
N ARG A 77 8.73 -8.01 -6.37
CA ARG A 77 8.12 -6.74 -5.97
C ARG A 77 7.41 -6.09 -7.16
N ILE A 78 6.45 -5.22 -6.84
CA ILE A 78 5.66 -4.52 -7.85
C ILE A 78 6.06 -3.04 -7.83
N PHE A 79 6.23 -2.46 -9.00
CA PHE A 79 6.52 -1.03 -9.15
C PHE A 79 5.24 -0.19 -9.17
N ALA A 80 5.40 1.13 -9.08
CA ALA A 80 4.28 2.08 -9.07
C ALA A 80 3.47 2.06 -10.38
N ASP A 81 4.02 1.58 -11.49
CA ASP A 81 3.29 1.38 -12.74
C ASP A 81 2.60 0.02 -12.81
N LEU A 82 2.65 -0.74 -11.71
CA LEU A 82 2.09 -2.09 -11.55
C LEU A 82 2.84 -3.18 -12.31
N SER A 83 4.03 -2.89 -12.83
CA SER A 83 4.90 -3.93 -13.40
C SER A 83 5.61 -4.68 -12.28
N ILE A 84 5.99 -5.94 -12.55
CA ILE A 84 6.58 -6.84 -11.57
C ILE A 84 8.03 -7.12 -11.94
N THR A 85 8.92 -7.15 -10.94
CA THR A 85 10.31 -7.48 -11.13
C THR A 85 10.78 -8.49 -10.10
N ASP A 86 11.73 -9.36 -10.49
CA ASP A 86 12.41 -10.28 -9.59
C ASP A 86 13.72 -9.71 -9.03
N LYS A 87 14.07 -8.48 -9.43
CA LYS A 87 15.27 -7.82 -8.91
C LYS A 87 15.03 -7.39 -7.47
N PRO A 88 15.95 -7.75 -6.55
CA PRO A 88 15.80 -7.34 -5.16
C PRO A 88 15.92 -5.82 -5.02
N ASP A 89 15.27 -5.31 -3.99
CA ASP A 89 15.40 -3.92 -3.61
C ASP A 89 16.75 -3.73 -2.92
N ASP A 90 17.67 -3.05 -3.58
CA ASP A 90 19.02 -2.82 -3.06
C ASP A 90 19.18 -1.48 -2.33
N GLY A 91 18.07 -0.81 -2.07
CA GLY A 91 18.08 0.49 -1.40
C GLY A 91 18.37 1.68 -2.30
N THR A 92 18.45 1.49 -3.61
CA THR A 92 18.76 2.58 -4.56
C THR A 92 17.47 3.21 -5.06
N PHE A 93 16.82 4.00 -4.22
CA PHE A 93 15.47 4.48 -4.45
C PHE A 93 15.31 5.65 -5.41
N TYR A 94 16.33 6.36 -5.80
CA TYR A 94 16.19 7.66 -6.46
C TYR A 94 17.17 7.85 -7.61
N LYS A 95 17.50 6.78 -8.31
CA LYS A 95 18.52 6.85 -9.37
C LYS A 95 17.95 6.95 -10.77
N ASP A 96 16.65 6.84 -10.94
CA ASP A 96 16.05 6.88 -12.27
C ASP A 96 15.26 8.19 -12.43
N ASP A 97 15.91 9.21 -12.99
CA ASP A 97 15.29 10.52 -13.22
C ASP A 97 14.28 10.49 -14.36
N ASP A 98 14.45 9.58 -15.32
CA ASP A 98 13.59 9.48 -16.50
C ASP A 98 12.37 8.62 -16.27
N GLU A 99 12.49 7.60 -15.40
CA GLU A 99 11.42 6.67 -15.10
C GLU A 99 11.22 6.62 -13.58
N GLN A 100 10.70 7.71 -13.03
CA GLN A 100 10.57 7.88 -11.58
C GLN A 100 9.71 6.81 -10.91
N TRP A 101 8.79 6.19 -11.63
CA TRP A 101 7.98 5.11 -11.09
C TRP A 101 8.80 3.91 -10.63
N LYS A 102 10.00 3.73 -11.17
CA LYS A 102 10.92 2.66 -10.74
C LYS A 102 11.51 2.90 -9.36
N ASN A 103 11.41 4.12 -8.86
CA ASN A 103 11.91 4.46 -7.53
C ASN A 103 10.97 3.99 -6.42
N TYR A 104 9.75 3.63 -6.76
CA TYR A 104 8.72 3.22 -5.81
C TYR A 104 8.31 1.78 -6.08
N SER A 105 8.38 0.95 -5.05
CA SER A 105 7.99 -0.45 -5.18
C SER A 105 7.52 -1.01 -3.85
N ALA A 106 6.74 -2.09 -3.91
CA ALA A 106 6.31 -2.83 -2.74
C ALA A 106 6.63 -4.30 -2.96
N SER A 107 7.26 -4.92 -1.95
CA SER A 107 7.60 -6.34 -2.01
C SER A 107 6.38 -7.21 -1.67
N TYR A 108 6.48 -8.50 -2.02
CA TYR A 108 5.47 -9.49 -1.63
C TYR A 108 5.24 -9.49 -0.12
N GLU A 109 6.33 -9.52 0.67
CA GLU A 109 6.24 -9.55 2.13
C GLU A 109 5.53 -8.32 2.68
N TRP A 110 5.87 -7.14 2.16
CA TRP A 110 5.27 -5.89 2.60
C TRP A 110 3.77 -5.85 2.27
N LEU A 111 3.39 -6.26 1.07
CA LEU A 111 1.99 -6.30 0.65
C LEU A 111 1.20 -7.35 1.42
N LYS A 112 1.83 -8.47 1.75
CA LYS A 112 1.22 -9.50 2.58
C LYS A 112 0.92 -8.95 3.97
N ASP A 113 1.89 -8.27 4.59
CA ASP A 113 1.71 -7.66 5.91
C ASP A 113 0.62 -6.60 5.88
N PHE A 114 0.60 -5.77 4.84
CA PHE A 114 -0.43 -4.75 4.66
C PHE A 114 -1.82 -5.39 4.47
N SER A 115 -1.91 -6.43 3.64
CA SER A 115 -3.15 -7.17 3.43
C SER A 115 -3.68 -7.75 4.74
N ASP A 116 -2.80 -8.37 5.54
CA ASP A 116 -3.18 -8.92 6.84
C ASP A 116 -3.70 -7.82 7.77
N PHE A 117 -3.04 -6.64 7.78
CA PHE A 117 -3.50 -5.50 8.54
C PHE A 117 -4.92 -5.09 8.11
N CYS A 118 -5.15 -4.95 6.81
CA CYS A 118 -6.45 -4.56 6.27
C CYS A 118 -7.55 -5.56 6.63
N LEU A 119 -7.25 -6.85 6.56
CA LEU A 119 -8.23 -7.91 6.85
C LEU A 119 -8.60 -7.96 8.33
N ARG A 120 -7.69 -7.57 9.21
CA ARG A 120 -7.90 -7.58 10.66
C ARG A 120 -8.43 -6.22 11.17
N SER A 121 -8.33 -5.19 10.37
CA SER A 121 -8.68 -3.84 10.75
C SER A 121 -10.19 -3.63 10.82
N LYS A 122 -10.62 -2.76 11.73
CA LYS A 122 -12.00 -2.27 11.81
C LYS A 122 -12.15 -0.95 11.04
N GLY A 123 -11.35 -0.76 10.01
CA GLY A 123 -11.15 0.50 9.34
C GLY A 123 -9.94 1.22 9.93
N PHE A 124 -9.31 2.10 9.16
CA PHE A 124 -8.13 2.80 9.65
C PHE A 124 -8.10 4.24 9.16
N GLN A 125 -7.32 5.06 9.86
CA GLN A 125 -7.05 6.44 9.48
C GLN A 125 -5.58 6.58 9.05
N VAL A 126 -5.34 7.43 8.05
CA VAL A 126 -4.00 7.65 7.50
C VAL A 126 -3.43 8.95 8.09
N PHE A 127 -2.27 8.85 8.74
CA PHE A 127 -1.58 9.99 9.34
C PHE A 127 -0.18 10.21 8.81
#